data_883fce1273fddd17a6237c69ce2a0786
#
_entry.id   883fce1273fddd17a6237c69ce2a0786
#
_cell.length_a   1.000
_cell.length_b   1.000
_cell.length_c   1.000
_cell.angle_alpha   90.00
_cell.angle_beta   90.00
_cell.angle_gamma   90.00
#
_symmetry.space_group_name_H-M   'P 1'
#
loop_
_entity.id
_entity.type
_entity.pdbx_description
1 polymer ?
#
loop_
_entity_poly.entity_id
_entity_poly.type
_entity_poly.pdbx_seq_one_letter_code
_entity_poly.pdbx_strand_id
1 'polypeptide(L)'
;MRITGTVKYFGAGWGFDHIAVIEFGNQNVLFLVPTYVQIRTTDPLFIANLNPDDYDVFVVKSRVHFRRGFDETGYAKTIMVVDAPGDWFGTTRLNALDYQYAPIDRLYPFQGQSGKSH
;
A
#
# COMPACT_ATOMS: atom_id res chain seq x y z
N MET A 1 -3.71 -8.63 -15.62
CA MET A 1 -3.25 -7.33 -16.20
C MET A 1 -1.89 -7.57 -16.84
N ARG A 2 -1.63 -7.06 -18.04
CA ARG A 2 -0.33 -7.13 -18.72
C ARG A 2 0.29 -5.74 -18.75
N ILE A 3 1.54 -5.61 -18.30
CA ILE A 3 2.31 -4.35 -18.33
C ILE A 3 3.53 -4.58 -19.21
N THR A 4 3.82 -3.63 -20.09
CA THR A 4 5.05 -3.61 -20.89
C THR A 4 5.83 -2.38 -20.49
N GLY A 5 7.12 -2.55 -20.21
CA GLY A 5 7.99 -1.47 -19.73
C GLY A 5 9.46 -1.83 -19.80
N THR A 6 10.29 -0.94 -19.32
CA THR A 6 11.76 -1.09 -19.24
C THR A 6 12.15 -1.47 -17.81
N VAL A 7 12.95 -2.51 -17.67
CA VAL A 7 13.53 -2.88 -16.37
C VAL A 7 14.63 -1.87 -16.02
N LYS A 8 14.43 -1.12 -14.97
CA LYS A 8 15.40 -0.13 -14.44
C LYS A 8 16.37 -0.78 -13.48
N TYR A 9 15.90 -1.77 -12.73
CA TYR A 9 16.71 -2.51 -11.77
C TYR A 9 16.16 -3.94 -11.61
N PHE A 10 17.08 -4.89 -11.46
CA PHE A 10 16.75 -6.26 -11.06
C PHE A 10 17.90 -6.81 -10.21
N GLY A 11 17.60 -7.23 -8.98
CA GLY A 11 18.61 -7.75 -8.07
C GLY A 11 18.15 -7.72 -6.62
N ALA A 12 19.08 -8.01 -5.71
CA ALA A 12 18.87 -7.90 -4.27
C ALA A 12 19.17 -6.50 -3.78
N GLY A 13 18.53 -6.05 -2.74
CA GLY A 13 18.81 -4.79 -2.09
C GLY A 13 17.70 -4.35 -1.13
N TRP A 14 18.08 -3.47 -0.22
CA TRP A 14 17.17 -2.84 0.73
C TRP A 14 16.31 -3.84 1.56
N GLY A 15 16.90 -5.00 1.90
CA GLY A 15 16.22 -6.07 2.63
C GLY A 15 15.36 -6.99 1.76
N PHE A 16 15.37 -6.79 0.45
CA PHE A 16 14.76 -7.71 -0.50
C PHE A 16 15.80 -8.68 -1.06
N ASP A 17 15.45 -9.96 -1.14
CA ASP A 17 16.28 -10.95 -1.82
C ASP A 17 16.30 -10.71 -3.33
N HIS A 18 15.15 -10.37 -3.87
CA HIS A 18 14.99 -9.98 -5.27
C HIS A 18 13.95 -8.86 -5.38
N ILE A 19 14.26 -7.89 -6.20
CA ILE A 19 13.33 -6.81 -6.56
C ILE A 19 13.49 -6.50 -8.06
N ALA A 20 12.39 -6.31 -8.73
CA ALA A 20 12.36 -5.77 -10.08
C ALA A 20 11.69 -4.40 -10.07
N VAL A 21 12.36 -3.42 -10.64
CA VAL A 21 11.83 -2.06 -10.82
C VAL A 21 11.60 -1.84 -12.30
N ILE A 22 10.35 -1.60 -12.67
CA ILE A 22 9.91 -1.49 -14.06
C ILE A 22 9.34 -0.10 -14.29
N GLU A 23 9.90 0.61 -15.25
CA GLU A 23 9.32 1.86 -15.75
C GLU A 23 8.37 1.57 -16.91
N PHE A 24 7.18 2.13 -16.90
CA PHE A 24 6.17 1.92 -17.92
C PHE A 24 5.31 3.17 -18.16
N GLY A 25 4.68 3.21 -19.31
CA GLY A 25 3.84 4.36 -19.69
C GLY A 25 4.63 5.67 -19.70
N ASN A 26 4.06 6.71 -19.12
CA ASN A 26 4.70 8.02 -18.98
C ASN A 26 5.30 8.16 -17.58
N GLN A 27 6.56 7.72 -17.41
CA GLN A 27 7.34 7.82 -16.16
C GLN A 27 6.69 7.13 -14.92
N ASN A 28 5.80 6.16 -15.15
CA ASN A 28 5.29 5.37 -14.03
C ASN A 28 6.29 4.29 -13.66
N VAL A 29 6.41 4.00 -12.38
CA VAL A 29 7.32 3.00 -11.84
C VAL A 29 6.57 1.96 -11.04
N LEU A 30 6.87 0.71 -11.26
CA LEU A 30 6.33 -0.43 -10.53
C LEU A 30 7.46 -1.20 -9.85
N PHE A 31 7.31 -1.40 -8.54
CA PHE A 31 8.17 -2.27 -7.75
C PHE A 31 7.51 -3.64 -7.58
N LEU A 32 8.15 -4.68 -8.08
CA LEU A 32 7.73 -6.06 -7.92
C LEU A 32 8.66 -6.74 -6.92
N VAL A 33 8.10 -7.19 -5.82
CA VAL A 33 8.84 -7.87 -4.75
C VAL A 33 8.17 -9.21 -4.43
N PRO A 34 8.92 -10.33 -4.39
CA PRO A 34 8.37 -11.64 -4.12
C PRO A 34 8.16 -11.93 -2.64
N THR A 35 8.75 -11.09 -1.77
CA THR A 35 8.75 -11.30 -0.31
C THR A 35 7.95 -10.23 0.42
N TYR A 36 7.48 -10.57 1.61
CA TYR A 36 6.74 -9.67 2.50
C TYR A 36 7.67 -8.64 3.15
N VAL A 37 8.06 -7.61 2.41
CA VAL A 37 8.71 -6.44 2.99
C VAL A 37 7.76 -5.25 2.88
N GLN A 38 7.50 -4.60 4.00
CA GLN A 38 6.63 -3.44 4.00
C GLN A 38 7.38 -2.19 3.62
N ILE A 39 6.86 -1.48 2.63
CA ILE A 39 7.35 -0.15 2.27
C ILE A 39 6.91 0.83 3.34
N ARG A 40 7.88 1.44 4.02
CA ARG A 40 7.67 2.40 5.12
C ARG A 40 8.12 3.81 4.78
N THR A 41 9.03 3.93 3.81
CA THR A 41 9.65 5.20 3.39
C THR A 41 9.81 5.20 1.88
N THR A 42 10.29 6.30 1.32
CA THR A 42 10.65 6.43 -0.09
C THR A 42 11.99 5.79 -0.45
N ASP A 43 12.79 5.37 0.54
CA ASP A 43 14.16 4.86 0.33
C ASP A 43 14.29 3.75 -0.71
N PRO A 44 13.31 2.84 -0.89
CA PRO A 44 13.41 1.81 -1.93
C PRO A 44 13.62 2.34 -3.34
N LEU A 45 13.22 3.58 -3.63
CA LEU A 45 13.42 4.18 -4.95
C LEU A 45 14.91 4.33 -5.29
N PHE A 46 15.75 4.58 -4.28
CA PHE A 46 17.19 4.76 -4.49
C PHE A 46 17.90 3.50 -5.00
N ILE A 47 17.32 2.30 -4.85
CA ILE A 47 17.86 1.07 -5.44
C ILE A 47 18.00 1.20 -6.96
N ALA A 48 17.03 1.84 -7.60
CA ALA A 48 17.01 2.04 -9.05
C ALA A 48 17.50 3.44 -9.47
N ASN A 49 18.19 4.15 -8.58
CA ASN A 49 18.64 5.52 -8.80
C ASN A 49 17.49 6.50 -9.11
N LEU A 50 16.31 6.26 -8.53
CA LEU A 50 15.15 7.12 -8.70
C LEU A 50 15.08 8.13 -7.56
N ASN A 51 14.80 9.38 -7.90
CA ASN A 51 14.57 10.41 -6.91
C ASN A 51 13.07 10.42 -6.54
N PRO A 52 12.70 10.25 -5.25
CA PRO A 52 11.30 10.32 -4.82
C PRO A 52 10.58 11.61 -5.23
N ASP A 53 11.28 12.73 -5.26
CA ASP A 53 10.70 14.05 -5.56
C ASP A 53 10.29 14.22 -7.04
N ASP A 54 10.67 13.28 -7.89
CA ASP A 54 10.25 13.26 -9.30
C ASP A 54 8.84 12.66 -9.50
N TYR A 55 8.19 12.21 -8.42
CA TYR A 55 6.89 11.51 -8.46
C TYR A 55 5.82 12.23 -7.66
N ASP A 56 4.68 12.47 -8.30
CA ASP A 56 3.54 13.14 -7.67
C ASP A 56 2.68 12.19 -6.82
N VAL A 57 2.66 10.91 -7.14
CA VAL A 57 1.75 9.93 -6.52
C VAL A 57 2.49 8.64 -6.15
N PHE A 58 2.35 8.23 -4.90
CA PHE A 58 2.83 6.95 -4.39
C PHE A 58 1.65 6.03 -4.06
N VAL A 59 1.57 4.89 -4.74
CA VAL A 59 0.59 3.84 -4.41
C VAL A 59 1.29 2.79 -3.55
N VAL A 60 0.98 2.77 -2.27
CA VAL A 60 1.64 1.91 -1.28
C VAL A 60 0.67 0.87 -0.75
N LYS A 61 0.98 -0.41 -0.96
CA LYS A 61 0.23 -1.51 -0.34
C LYS A 61 0.66 -1.67 1.12
N SER A 62 0.07 -0.88 2.00
CA SER A 62 0.35 -0.93 3.43
C SER A 62 -0.88 -0.49 4.21
N ARG A 63 -1.16 -1.10 5.36
CA ARG A 63 -2.28 -0.69 6.22
C ARG A 63 -1.93 0.50 7.11
N VAL A 64 -0.78 0.46 7.75
CA VAL A 64 -0.41 1.44 8.79
C VAL A 64 1.04 1.93 8.64
N HIS A 65 1.97 1.05 8.29
CA HIS A 65 3.40 1.34 8.40
C HIS A 65 3.90 2.44 7.45
N PHE A 66 3.18 2.72 6.37
CA PHE A 66 3.49 3.83 5.47
C PHE A 66 3.42 5.19 6.17
N ARG A 67 2.61 5.32 7.23
CA ARG A 67 2.43 6.60 7.93
C ARG A 67 3.73 7.14 8.46
N ARG A 68 4.61 6.27 8.94
CA ARG A 68 5.90 6.67 9.49
C ARG A 68 6.76 7.48 8.52
N GLY A 69 6.81 7.09 7.26
CA GLY A 69 7.69 7.73 6.28
C GLY A 69 6.99 8.73 5.36
N PHE A 70 5.67 8.71 5.31
CA PHE A 70 4.91 9.58 4.40
C PHE A 70 4.05 10.60 5.15
N ASP A 71 3.39 10.19 6.24
CA ASP A 71 2.45 11.01 7.01
C ASP A 71 3.18 11.75 8.14
N GLU A 72 3.81 11.01 9.07
CA GLU A 72 4.45 11.58 10.25
C GLU A 72 5.64 12.50 9.93
N THR A 73 6.31 12.26 8.80
CA THR A 73 7.39 13.13 8.31
C THR A 73 6.88 14.37 7.58
N GLY A 74 5.58 14.42 7.26
CA GLY A 74 5.00 15.46 6.44
C GLY A 74 5.41 15.41 4.96
N TYR A 75 6.01 14.28 4.51
CA TYR A 75 6.41 14.10 3.11
C TYR A 75 5.19 14.08 2.18
N ALA A 76 4.17 13.30 2.51
CA ALA A 76 2.92 13.28 1.77
C ALA A 76 2.00 14.41 2.23
N LYS A 77 1.69 15.34 1.35
CA LYS A 77 0.75 16.45 1.63
C LYS A 77 -0.70 15.97 1.69
N THR A 78 -1.03 14.91 0.99
CA THR A 78 -2.37 14.34 0.93
C THR A 78 -2.26 12.82 0.97
N ILE A 79 -3.07 12.20 1.83
CA ILE A 79 -3.16 10.74 1.94
C ILE A 79 -4.58 10.32 1.61
N MET A 80 -4.71 9.46 0.61
CA MET A 80 -5.97 8.87 0.21
C MET A 80 -5.93 7.37 0.53
N VAL A 81 -6.81 6.93 1.42
CA VAL A 81 -6.98 5.51 1.71
C VAL A 81 -7.98 4.93 0.71
N VAL A 82 -7.54 3.93 -0.04
CA VAL A 82 -8.38 3.23 -1.00
C VAL A 82 -8.52 1.77 -0.58
N ASP A 83 -9.70 1.21 -0.83
CA ASP A 83 -10.00 -0.17 -0.51
C ASP A 83 -10.39 -0.93 -1.78
N ALA A 84 -10.01 -2.20 -1.85
CA ALA A 84 -10.41 -3.04 -2.97
C ALA A 84 -11.92 -3.32 -2.90
N PRO A 85 -12.61 -3.38 -4.04
CA PRO A 85 -14.00 -3.81 -4.07
C PRO A 85 -14.11 -5.29 -3.69
N GLY A 86 -15.15 -5.64 -2.93
CA GLY A 86 -15.42 -7.02 -2.49
C GLY A 86 -14.83 -7.37 -1.13
N ASP A 87 -15.02 -8.62 -0.73
CA ASP A 87 -14.65 -9.15 0.60
C ASP A 87 -13.19 -9.64 0.61
N TRP A 88 -12.27 -8.78 0.25
CA TRP A 88 -10.86 -9.12 0.21
C TRP A 88 -10.25 -9.13 1.61
N PHE A 89 -9.47 -10.17 1.88
CA PHE A 89 -8.65 -10.22 3.09
C PHE A 89 -7.72 -9.01 3.16
N GLY A 90 -7.85 -8.21 4.19
CA GLY A 90 -7.07 -6.98 4.36
C GLY A 90 -7.84 -5.70 4.04
N THR A 91 -9.16 -5.80 3.73
CA THR A 91 -10.03 -4.63 3.65
C THR A 91 -9.96 -3.80 4.93
N THR A 92 -10.13 -2.50 4.80
CA THR A 92 -10.28 -1.59 5.94
C THR A 92 -11.70 -1.60 6.51
N ARG A 93 -12.65 -2.21 5.80
CA ARG A 93 -14.06 -2.30 6.17
C ARG A 93 -14.31 -3.54 7.01
N LEU A 94 -13.86 -3.55 8.25
CA LEU A 94 -14.05 -4.67 9.15
C LEU A 94 -15.52 -5.01 9.38
N ASN A 95 -16.40 -4.02 9.36
CA ASN A 95 -17.83 -4.19 9.52
C ASN A 95 -18.54 -4.81 8.30
N ALA A 96 -17.86 -4.91 7.16
CA ALA A 96 -18.38 -5.60 5.98
C ALA A 96 -18.05 -7.10 5.95
N LEU A 97 -17.25 -7.59 6.90
CA LEU A 97 -16.88 -9.00 6.98
C LEU A 97 -17.92 -9.77 7.80
N ASP A 98 -18.29 -10.95 7.32
CA ASP A 98 -19.13 -11.88 8.08
C ASP A 98 -18.25 -12.67 9.08
N TYR A 99 -18.46 -12.40 10.36
CA TYR A 99 -17.71 -13.02 11.45
C TYR A 99 -18.49 -14.20 12.03
N GLN A 100 -18.20 -15.40 11.54
CA GLN A 100 -18.89 -16.62 11.99
C GLN A 100 -18.57 -17.05 13.42
N TYR A 101 -17.36 -16.71 13.91
CA TYR A 101 -16.83 -17.28 15.15
C TYR A 101 -16.46 -16.26 16.23
N ALA A 102 -16.50 -14.99 15.94
CA ALA A 102 -16.17 -13.95 16.90
C ALA A 102 -17.29 -12.92 17.03
N PRO A 103 -17.85 -12.70 18.25
CA PRO A 103 -18.84 -11.66 18.46
C PRO A 103 -18.16 -10.28 18.43
N ILE A 104 -17.82 -9.84 17.23
CA ILE A 104 -17.09 -8.57 17.00
C ILE A 104 -17.84 -7.38 17.57
N ASP A 105 -19.17 -7.42 17.55
CA ASP A 105 -20.03 -6.40 18.16
C ASP A 105 -19.74 -6.18 19.64
N ARG A 106 -19.24 -7.20 20.35
CA ARG A 106 -18.87 -7.09 21.76
C ARG A 106 -17.43 -6.64 21.98
N LEU A 107 -16.59 -6.76 20.96
CA LEU A 107 -15.15 -6.45 21.03
C LEU A 107 -14.83 -5.03 20.55
N TYR A 108 -15.69 -4.46 19.73
CA TYR A 108 -15.50 -3.12 19.21
C TYR A 108 -16.40 -2.11 19.93
N PRO A 109 -15.83 -1.05 20.51
CA PRO A 109 -16.59 -0.02 21.23
C PRO A 109 -17.41 0.90 20.32
N PHE A 110 -17.44 0.64 19.01
CA PHE A 110 -18.16 1.44 18.01
C PHE A 110 -19.59 0.98 17.78
N GLN A 111 -20.21 0.36 18.76
CA GLN A 111 -21.65 0.12 18.75
C GLN A 111 -22.38 1.45 18.81
N GLY A 112 -22.82 1.95 17.68
CA GLY A 112 -23.65 3.14 17.68
C GLY A 112 -23.89 3.81 16.35
N GLN A 113 -23.24 3.37 15.28
CA GLN A 113 -23.47 3.92 13.95
C GLN A 113 -23.76 2.86 12.90
N SER A 114 -24.58 1.88 13.21
CA SER A 114 -25.34 1.21 12.18
C SER A 114 -26.42 2.19 11.73
N GLY A 115 -26.05 3.08 10.83
CA GLY A 115 -26.99 3.93 10.15
C GLY A 115 -28.01 3.04 9.47
N LYS A 116 -29.20 2.99 10.01
CA LYS A 116 -30.38 2.54 9.29
C LYS A 116 -30.53 3.47 8.10
N SER A 117 -30.07 3.04 6.95
CA SER A 117 -30.56 3.60 5.69
C SER A 117 -31.80 2.78 5.31
N HIS A 118 -32.92 3.44 5.38
CA HIS A 118 -34.17 3.02 4.78
C HIS A 118 -34.06 3.06 3.26
#